data_14df727c70a92088a4451eb3013e711c
#
_entry.id   14df727c70a92088a4451eb3013e711c
#
_cell.length_a   1.000
_cell.length_b   1.000
_cell.length_c   1.000
_cell.angle_alpha   90.00
_cell.angle_beta   90.00
_cell.angle_gamma   90.00
#
_symmetry.space_group_name_H-M   'P 1'
#
loop_
_entity.id
_entity.type
_entity.pdbx_description
1 polymer ?
#
loop_
_entity_poly.entity_id
_entity_poly.type
_entity_poly.pdbx_seq_one_letter_code
_entity_poly.pdbx_strand_id
1 'polypeptide(L)'
;TKELAEHIKKIIHNTSFSAFKIKRKNFYFGDHEWPYIEKIERVFKKDKLKKWVGPLHESPVIDGEVGELNGYLLHYTHRNLSDMVKKTLVWSKVEAELRYKSGHPKMAWWRFPRVMTAAFYDSYIKQNGWKAGPVGIVESMYQSFSIFVTYARLWELQKRFKNESRHI
;
A
#
# COMPACT_ATOMS: atom_id res chain seq x y z
N THR A 1 16.60 -11.21 -4.22
CA THR A 1 17.20 -12.45 -4.76
C THR A 1 18.65 -12.24 -5.16
N LYS A 2 19.43 -13.32 -5.32
CA LYS A 2 20.82 -13.25 -5.82
C LYS A 2 20.89 -12.58 -7.20
N GLU A 3 20.03 -12.98 -8.11
CA GLU A 3 19.91 -12.39 -9.45
C GLU A 3 19.75 -10.86 -9.41
N LEU A 4 18.87 -10.35 -8.55
CA LEU A 4 18.71 -8.90 -8.37
C LEU A 4 19.99 -8.22 -7.87
N ALA A 5 20.66 -8.83 -6.90
CA ALA A 5 21.90 -8.28 -6.35
C ALA A 5 23.04 -8.24 -7.40
N GLU A 6 23.16 -9.28 -8.21
CA GLU A 6 24.14 -9.34 -9.30
C GLU A 6 23.83 -8.32 -10.40
N HIS A 7 22.55 -8.18 -10.76
CA HIS A 7 22.16 -7.17 -11.75
C HIS A 7 22.45 -5.75 -11.26
N ILE A 8 22.14 -5.42 -10.00
CA ILE A 8 22.47 -4.12 -9.40
C ILE A 8 23.99 -3.87 -9.49
N LYS A 9 24.82 -4.82 -9.06
CA LYS A 9 26.28 -4.67 -9.11
C LYS A 9 26.80 -4.41 -10.53
N LYS A 10 26.23 -5.08 -11.52
CA LYS A 10 26.61 -4.94 -12.92
C LYS A 10 26.31 -3.57 -13.50
N ILE A 11 25.17 -2.97 -13.13
CA ILE A 11 24.70 -1.73 -13.77
C ILE A 11 25.04 -0.45 -13.01
N ILE A 12 25.36 -0.55 -11.69
CA ILE A 12 25.47 0.61 -10.80
C ILE A 12 26.55 1.63 -11.27
N HIS A 13 27.59 1.17 -11.93
CA HIS A 13 28.70 2.00 -12.36
C HIS A 13 28.58 2.54 -13.79
N ASN A 14 27.67 1.97 -14.60
CA ASN A 14 27.59 2.31 -16.01
C ASN A 14 26.15 2.30 -16.53
N THR A 15 25.33 3.25 -16.04
CA THR A 15 23.94 3.38 -16.45
C THR A 15 23.55 4.83 -16.71
N SER A 16 22.76 5.07 -17.75
CA SER A 16 22.12 6.37 -18.03
C SER A 16 20.89 6.61 -17.14
N PHE A 17 20.24 5.55 -16.63
CA PHE A 17 19.04 5.68 -15.82
C PHE A 17 19.32 6.33 -14.46
N SER A 18 18.38 7.13 -14.01
CA SER A 18 18.41 7.83 -12.72
C SER A 18 17.83 7.00 -11.56
N ALA A 19 16.95 6.08 -11.88
CA ALA A 19 16.34 5.15 -10.92
C ALA A 19 15.95 3.84 -11.61
N PHE A 20 15.55 2.85 -10.78
CA PHE A 20 15.08 1.58 -11.30
C PHE A 20 13.88 1.07 -10.53
N LYS A 21 12.92 0.51 -11.29
CA LYS A 21 11.83 -0.32 -10.78
C LYS A 21 12.33 -1.73 -10.51
N ILE A 22 11.88 -2.29 -9.40
CA ILE A 22 12.13 -3.66 -9.00
C ILE A 22 10.80 -4.38 -8.91
N LYS A 23 10.73 -5.61 -9.40
CA LYS A 23 9.60 -6.51 -9.17
C LYS A 23 9.59 -6.96 -7.72
N ARG A 24 8.46 -6.76 -7.01
CA ARG A 24 8.29 -7.18 -5.62
C ARG A 24 7.30 -8.32 -5.54
N LYS A 25 7.73 -9.42 -4.93
CA LYS A 25 6.89 -10.54 -4.52
C LYS A 25 6.50 -10.37 -3.06
N ASN A 26 5.21 -10.31 -2.77
CA ASN A 26 4.70 -10.25 -1.41
C ASN A 26 4.40 -11.67 -0.89
N PHE A 27 4.75 -11.93 0.36
CA PHE A 27 4.47 -13.18 1.06
C PHE A 27 3.61 -12.89 2.28
N TYR A 28 2.48 -13.58 2.39
CA TYR A 28 1.51 -13.43 3.46
C TYR A 28 1.43 -14.70 4.31
N PHE A 29 1.07 -14.58 5.57
CA PHE A 29 0.91 -15.68 6.52
C PHE A 29 2.10 -16.66 6.54
N GLY A 30 3.31 -16.08 6.57
CA GLY A 30 4.56 -16.83 6.55
C GLY A 30 5.18 -16.86 5.16
N ASP A 31 4.84 -17.82 4.34
CA ASP A 31 5.50 -18.13 3.07
C ASP A 31 4.57 -18.19 1.84
N HIS A 32 3.30 -17.83 1.99
CA HIS A 32 2.35 -17.84 0.86
C HIS A 32 2.63 -16.68 -0.10
N GLU A 33 3.17 -16.99 -1.27
CA GLU A 33 3.42 -16.01 -2.31
C GLU A 33 2.09 -15.44 -2.84
N TRP A 34 1.95 -14.12 -2.78
CA TRP A 34 0.80 -13.42 -3.36
C TRP A 34 0.90 -13.39 -4.88
N PRO A 35 -0.18 -13.71 -5.62
CA PRO A 35 -0.12 -13.84 -7.07
C PRO A 35 0.22 -12.56 -7.83
N TYR A 36 -0.06 -11.40 -7.24
CA TYR A 36 0.22 -10.11 -7.86
C TYR A 36 1.63 -9.65 -7.58
N ILE A 37 2.38 -9.38 -8.66
CA ILE A 37 3.74 -8.84 -8.59
C ILE A 37 3.70 -7.34 -8.79
N GLU A 38 4.14 -6.60 -7.79
CA GLU A 38 4.24 -5.15 -7.87
C GLU A 38 5.55 -4.72 -8.52
N LYS A 39 5.53 -3.56 -9.18
CA LYS A 39 6.74 -2.86 -9.65
C LYS A 39 6.89 -1.57 -8.83
N ILE A 40 7.98 -1.45 -8.11
CA ILE A 40 8.25 -0.32 -7.23
C ILE A 40 9.63 0.28 -7.49
N GLU A 41 9.75 1.62 -7.47
CA GLU A 41 11.03 2.30 -7.51
C GLU A 41 11.75 2.12 -6.16
N ARG A 42 12.95 1.51 -6.18
CA ARG A 42 13.73 1.24 -4.95
C ARG A 42 15.24 1.41 -5.10
N VAL A 43 15.75 1.62 -6.30
CA VAL A 43 17.16 1.93 -6.54
C VAL A 43 17.23 3.29 -7.21
N PHE A 44 18.03 4.21 -6.66
CA PHE A 44 18.12 5.59 -7.09
C PHE A 44 19.57 6.04 -7.13
N LYS A 45 19.94 6.86 -8.12
CA LYS A 45 21.11 7.74 -8.00
C LYS A 45 20.80 8.83 -6.98
N LYS A 46 21.68 9.03 -6.00
CA LYS A 46 21.45 9.93 -4.86
C LYS A 46 21.16 11.37 -5.30
N ASP A 47 21.88 11.86 -6.29
CA ASP A 47 21.75 13.20 -6.86
C ASP A 47 20.48 13.39 -7.71
N LYS A 48 19.84 12.28 -8.14
CA LYS A 48 18.65 12.28 -8.98
C LYS A 48 17.34 12.11 -8.21
N LEU A 49 17.39 11.65 -6.97
CA LEU A 49 16.24 11.60 -6.07
C LEU A 49 16.03 12.97 -5.43
N LYS A 50 15.04 13.74 -5.91
CA LYS A 50 14.78 15.11 -5.44
C LYS A 50 14.08 15.15 -4.09
N LYS A 51 13.00 14.37 -3.94
CA LYS A 51 12.21 14.30 -2.69
C LYS A 51 11.27 13.10 -2.70
N TRP A 52 10.73 12.79 -1.55
CA TRP A 52 9.57 11.91 -1.39
C TRP A 52 8.30 12.75 -1.24
N VAL A 53 7.21 12.33 -1.86
CA VAL A 53 5.91 13.01 -1.82
C VAL A 53 4.86 12.04 -1.33
N GLY A 54 4.01 12.53 -0.43
CA GLY A 54 2.94 11.77 0.20
C GLY A 54 3.25 11.44 1.66
N PRO A 55 2.29 11.62 2.59
CA PRO A 55 2.44 11.29 4.01
C PRO A 55 2.26 9.79 4.28
N LEU A 56 1.56 9.09 3.39
CA LEU A 56 1.41 7.64 3.28
C LEU A 56 1.57 7.28 1.81
N HIS A 57 2.12 6.10 1.53
CA HIS A 57 2.41 5.68 0.15
C HIS A 57 3.33 6.66 -0.58
N GLU A 58 4.43 7.00 0.09
CA GLU A 58 5.43 7.93 -0.44
C GLU A 58 5.89 7.50 -1.84
N SER A 59 5.86 8.46 -2.77
CA SER A 59 6.37 8.28 -4.13
C SER A 59 7.60 9.13 -4.34
N PRO A 60 8.67 8.59 -4.94
CA PRO A 60 9.87 9.36 -5.22
C PRO A 60 9.65 10.32 -6.40
N VAL A 61 10.17 11.53 -6.27
CA VAL A 61 10.30 12.47 -7.39
C VAL A 61 11.71 12.34 -7.93
N ILE A 62 11.83 11.85 -9.15
CA ILE A 62 13.09 11.49 -9.80
C ILE A 62 13.36 12.44 -10.97
N ASP A 63 14.59 12.90 -11.08
CA ASP A 63 15.07 13.70 -12.19
C ASP A 63 15.79 12.80 -13.21
N GLY A 64 15.10 12.45 -14.28
CA GLY A 64 15.59 11.61 -15.37
C GLY A 64 14.82 10.30 -15.55
N GLU A 65 15.36 9.42 -16.36
CA GLU A 65 14.71 8.18 -16.78
C GLU A 65 14.75 7.08 -15.72
N VAL A 66 13.71 6.24 -15.72
CA VAL A 66 13.57 5.10 -14.80
C VAL A 66 13.66 3.81 -15.60
N GLY A 67 14.69 3.01 -15.32
CA GLY A 67 14.85 1.67 -15.89
C GLY A 67 14.14 0.57 -15.07
N GLU A 68 14.32 -0.69 -15.46
CA GLU A 68 13.80 -1.86 -14.74
C GLU A 68 14.93 -2.85 -14.46
N LEU A 69 14.94 -3.43 -13.25
CA LEU A 69 15.89 -4.45 -12.85
C LEU A 69 15.31 -5.86 -12.99
N ASN A 70 16.16 -6.80 -13.38
CA ASN A 70 15.86 -8.22 -13.35
C ASN A 70 15.95 -8.76 -11.92
N GLY A 71 15.17 -9.82 -11.66
CA GLY A 71 15.09 -10.44 -10.34
C GLY A 71 14.00 -9.82 -9.47
N TYR A 72 13.91 -10.30 -8.22
CA TYR A 72 12.81 -9.99 -7.33
C TYR A 72 13.30 -9.49 -5.97
N LEU A 73 12.57 -8.51 -5.42
CA LEU A 73 12.58 -8.16 -4.01
C LEU A 73 11.54 -9.04 -3.30
N LEU A 74 11.96 -9.84 -2.32
CA LEU A 74 11.07 -10.66 -1.52
C LEU A 74 10.61 -9.84 -0.30
N HIS A 75 9.30 -9.71 -0.14
CA HIS A 75 8.70 -8.89 0.90
C HIS A 75 7.76 -9.74 1.76
N TYR A 76 8.24 -10.13 2.92
CA TYR A 76 7.45 -10.87 3.92
C TYR A 76 6.65 -9.89 4.77
N THR A 77 5.36 -9.84 4.52
CA THR A 77 4.41 -8.96 5.21
C THR A 77 3.21 -9.77 5.71
N HIS A 78 2.32 -9.17 6.50
CA HIS A 78 1.12 -9.83 7.01
C HIS A 78 1.41 -11.25 7.55
N ARG A 79 2.41 -11.36 8.43
CA ARG A 79 2.89 -12.66 8.92
C ARG A 79 1.85 -13.43 9.71
N ASN A 80 1.01 -12.73 10.45
CA ASN A 80 -0.11 -13.29 11.20
C ASN A 80 -1.22 -12.24 11.38
N LEU A 81 -2.42 -12.71 11.70
CA LEU A 81 -3.60 -11.86 11.84
C LEU A 81 -3.44 -10.79 12.93
N SER A 82 -2.79 -11.13 14.05
CA SER A 82 -2.60 -10.18 15.17
C SER A 82 -1.76 -8.98 14.76
N ASP A 83 -0.67 -9.20 14.03
CA ASP A 83 0.18 -8.11 13.53
C ASP A 83 -0.52 -7.29 12.45
N MET A 84 -1.33 -7.92 11.61
CA MET A 84 -2.16 -7.25 10.62
C MET A 84 -3.13 -6.28 11.30
N VAL A 85 -3.87 -6.75 12.31
CA VAL A 85 -4.83 -5.92 13.07
C VAL A 85 -4.12 -4.78 13.78
N LYS A 86 -2.98 -5.03 14.44
CA LYS A 86 -2.18 -3.97 15.07
C LYS A 86 -1.77 -2.88 14.08
N LYS A 87 -1.29 -3.28 12.90
CA LYS A 87 -0.95 -2.33 11.82
C LYS A 87 -2.18 -1.53 11.38
N THR A 88 -3.33 -2.18 11.18
CA THR A 88 -4.57 -1.49 10.81
C THR A 88 -4.96 -0.44 11.85
N LEU A 89 -4.85 -0.75 13.15
CA LEU A 89 -5.16 0.22 14.21
C LEU A 89 -4.29 1.48 14.15
N VAL A 90 -3.03 1.33 13.80
CA VAL A 90 -2.10 2.47 13.67
C VAL A 90 -2.36 3.24 12.37
N TRP A 91 -2.29 2.57 11.24
CA TRP A 91 -2.33 3.22 9.93
C TRP A 91 -3.69 3.81 9.58
N SER A 92 -4.79 3.14 9.98
CA SER A 92 -6.14 3.67 9.74
C SER A 92 -6.40 5.00 10.44
N LYS A 93 -5.74 5.26 11.58
CA LYS A 93 -5.83 6.57 12.24
C LYS A 93 -5.21 7.67 11.37
N VAL A 94 -3.97 7.44 10.94
CA VAL A 94 -3.24 8.40 10.10
C VAL A 94 -3.98 8.64 8.77
N GLU A 95 -4.43 7.57 8.13
CA GLU A 95 -5.13 7.66 6.85
C GLU A 95 -6.49 8.37 6.98
N ALA A 96 -7.24 8.13 8.04
CA ALA A 96 -8.49 8.83 8.31
C ALA A 96 -8.28 10.34 8.52
N GLU A 97 -7.24 10.72 9.28
CA GLU A 97 -6.87 12.13 9.47
C GLU A 97 -6.48 12.81 8.15
N LEU A 98 -5.70 12.13 7.29
CA LEU A 98 -5.33 12.65 5.99
C LEU A 98 -6.54 12.85 5.07
N ARG A 99 -7.43 11.87 5.02
CA ARG A 99 -8.69 11.97 4.26
C ARG A 99 -9.56 13.10 4.78
N TYR A 100 -9.63 13.28 6.10
CA TYR A 100 -10.36 14.38 6.71
C TYR A 100 -9.78 15.73 6.30
N LYS A 101 -8.45 15.91 6.43
CA LYS A 101 -7.74 17.15 6.04
C LYS A 101 -7.83 17.46 4.55
N SER A 102 -7.91 16.44 3.69
CA SER A 102 -8.09 16.61 2.24
C SER A 102 -9.54 16.91 1.83
N GLY A 103 -10.44 17.12 2.78
CA GLY A 103 -11.84 17.45 2.49
C GLY A 103 -12.66 16.27 1.93
N HIS A 104 -12.32 15.03 2.34
CA HIS A 104 -13.07 13.86 1.87
C HIS A 104 -14.58 14.03 2.09
N PRO A 105 -15.44 13.71 1.12
CA PRO A 105 -16.88 13.84 1.24
C PRO A 105 -17.44 13.13 2.46
N LYS A 106 -18.49 13.69 3.06
CA LYS A 106 -19.12 13.17 4.28
C LYS A 106 -19.48 11.69 4.14
N MET A 107 -19.12 10.92 5.14
CA MET A 107 -19.46 9.49 5.20
C MET A 107 -20.96 9.30 5.43
N ALA A 108 -21.61 8.54 4.55
CA ALA A 108 -22.97 8.07 4.63
C ALA A 108 -22.99 6.54 4.69
N TRP A 109 -24.09 5.94 5.18
CA TRP A 109 -24.18 4.50 5.42
C TRP A 109 -23.85 3.63 4.20
N TRP A 110 -24.27 4.03 2.99
CA TRP A 110 -24.03 3.30 1.74
C TRP A 110 -22.57 3.31 1.27
N ARG A 111 -21.74 4.25 1.78
CA ARG A 111 -20.31 4.32 1.45
C ARG A 111 -19.53 3.17 2.09
N PHE A 112 -19.93 2.69 3.26
CA PHE A 112 -19.24 1.58 3.93
C PHE A 112 -19.27 0.29 3.10
N PRO A 113 -20.43 -0.29 2.73
CA PRO A 113 -20.43 -1.48 1.89
C PRO A 113 -19.71 -1.23 0.54
N ARG A 114 -19.84 -0.05 -0.05
CA ARG A 114 -19.17 0.28 -1.31
C ARG A 114 -17.64 0.19 -1.20
N VAL A 115 -17.02 0.79 -0.18
CA VAL A 115 -15.55 0.76 -0.04
C VAL A 115 -15.05 -0.62 0.34
N MET A 116 -15.81 -1.37 1.14
CA MET A 116 -15.50 -2.74 1.51
C MET A 116 -15.52 -3.68 0.31
N THR A 117 -16.58 -3.63 -0.49
CA THR A 117 -16.68 -4.45 -1.70
C THR A 117 -15.64 -4.07 -2.75
N ALA A 118 -15.31 -2.79 -2.88
CA ALA A 118 -14.25 -2.32 -3.78
C ALA A 118 -12.88 -2.87 -3.33
N ALA A 119 -12.56 -2.84 -2.04
CA ALA A 119 -11.30 -3.37 -1.52
C ALA A 119 -11.22 -4.90 -1.67
N PHE A 120 -12.31 -5.61 -1.42
CA PHE A 120 -12.39 -7.05 -1.67
C PHE A 120 -12.16 -7.36 -3.16
N TYR A 121 -12.87 -6.69 -4.04
CA TYR A 121 -12.75 -6.88 -5.48
C TYR A 121 -11.34 -6.59 -5.98
N ASP A 122 -10.71 -5.52 -5.50
CA ASP A 122 -9.35 -5.18 -5.86
C ASP A 122 -8.36 -6.28 -5.45
N SER A 123 -8.43 -6.74 -4.20
CA SER A 123 -7.55 -7.78 -3.68
C SER A 123 -7.84 -9.16 -4.32
N TYR A 124 -9.11 -9.58 -4.29
CA TYR A 124 -9.46 -10.95 -4.70
C TYR A 124 -9.45 -11.14 -6.21
N ILE A 125 -9.97 -10.16 -6.99
CA ILE A 125 -10.09 -10.26 -8.43
C ILE A 125 -8.90 -9.62 -9.15
N LYS A 126 -8.67 -8.30 -8.97
CA LYS A 126 -7.64 -7.59 -9.74
C LYS A 126 -6.22 -8.05 -9.42
N GLN A 127 -5.94 -8.33 -8.14
CA GLN A 127 -4.63 -8.84 -7.73
C GLN A 127 -4.54 -10.37 -7.79
N ASN A 128 -5.53 -11.03 -8.39
CA ASN A 128 -5.61 -12.48 -8.52
C ASN A 128 -5.59 -13.26 -7.19
N GLY A 129 -6.07 -12.67 -6.09
CA GLY A 129 -6.12 -13.32 -4.78
C GLY A 129 -6.82 -14.67 -4.78
N TRP A 130 -7.81 -14.85 -5.67
CA TRP A 130 -8.50 -16.13 -5.87
C TRP A 130 -7.57 -17.29 -6.22
N LYS A 131 -6.38 -17.04 -6.80
CA LYS A 131 -5.36 -18.05 -7.08
C LYS A 131 -4.59 -18.51 -5.85
N ALA A 132 -4.65 -17.75 -4.75
CA ALA A 132 -3.97 -18.08 -3.49
C ALA A 132 -4.81 -18.98 -2.55
N GLY A 133 -5.91 -19.54 -3.04
CA GLY A 133 -6.78 -20.46 -2.28
C GLY A 133 -7.32 -19.82 -1.00
N PRO A 134 -7.34 -20.55 0.15
CA PRO A 134 -7.87 -20.03 1.42
C PRO A 134 -7.17 -18.75 1.89
N VAL A 135 -5.87 -18.61 1.68
CA VAL A 135 -5.10 -17.41 2.03
C VAL A 135 -5.63 -16.20 1.25
N GLY A 136 -5.97 -16.41 -0.02
CA GLY A 136 -6.53 -15.34 -0.86
C GLY A 136 -7.85 -14.78 -0.34
N ILE A 137 -8.73 -15.64 0.12
CA ILE A 137 -10.03 -15.22 0.72
C ILE A 137 -9.78 -14.47 2.03
N VAL A 138 -8.93 -15.04 2.92
CA VAL A 138 -8.62 -14.43 4.24
C VAL A 138 -8.00 -13.04 4.06
N GLU A 139 -6.99 -12.90 3.19
CA GLU A 139 -6.34 -11.63 2.91
C GLU A 139 -7.33 -10.61 2.30
N SER A 140 -8.15 -11.02 1.35
CA SER A 140 -9.11 -10.11 0.70
C SER A 140 -10.22 -9.64 1.64
N MET A 141 -10.70 -10.51 2.52
CA MET A 141 -11.62 -10.12 3.60
C MET A 141 -10.96 -9.18 4.59
N TYR A 142 -9.68 -9.43 4.91
CA TYR A 142 -8.94 -8.55 5.78
C TYR A 142 -8.74 -7.15 5.15
N GLN A 143 -8.47 -7.04 3.85
CA GLN A 143 -8.40 -5.75 3.16
C GLN A 143 -9.73 -4.97 3.27
N SER A 144 -10.86 -5.66 3.13
CA SER A 144 -12.18 -5.07 3.36
C SER A 144 -12.37 -4.57 4.80
N PHE A 145 -11.93 -5.35 5.78
CA PHE A 145 -11.95 -4.96 7.19
C PHE A 145 -11.06 -3.74 7.45
N SER A 146 -9.83 -3.74 6.94
CA SER A 146 -8.87 -2.65 7.11
C SER A 146 -9.42 -1.32 6.57
N ILE A 147 -10.00 -1.35 5.38
CA ILE A 147 -10.61 -0.17 4.78
C ILE A 147 -11.85 0.28 5.54
N PHE A 148 -12.67 -0.65 6.05
CA PHE A 148 -13.80 -0.34 6.91
C PHE A 148 -13.35 0.45 8.15
N VAL A 149 -12.30 -0.02 8.86
CA VAL A 149 -11.77 0.66 10.05
C VAL A 149 -11.31 2.07 9.72
N THR A 150 -10.63 2.26 8.60
CA THR A 150 -10.18 3.59 8.12
C THR A 150 -11.37 4.54 7.92
N TYR A 151 -12.41 4.09 7.23
CA TYR A 151 -13.57 4.92 6.95
C TYR A 151 -14.50 5.11 8.16
N ALA A 152 -14.54 4.15 9.08
CA ALA A 152 -15.24 4.32 10.36
C ALA A 152 -14.58 5.43 11.20
N ARG A 153 -13.26 5.45 11.28
CA ARG A 153 -12.51 6.54 11.94
C ARG A 153 -12.70 7.90 11.25
N LEU A 154 -12.72 7.92 9.93
CA LEU A 154 -13.05 9.14 9.19
C LEU A 154 -14.46 9.67 9.55
N TRP A 155 -15.44 8.78 9.63
CA TRP A 155 -16.80 9.12 10.04
C TRP A 155 -16.85 9.68 11.48
N GLU A 156 -16.09 9.07 12.42
CA GLU A 156 -15.97 9.60 13.79
C GLU A 156 -15.38 11.01 13.80
N LEU A 157 -14.30 11.25 13.07
CA LEU A 157 -13.70 12.59 12.94
C LEU A 157 -14.69 13.60 12.38
N GLN A 158 -15.41 13.25 11.32
CA GLN A 158 -16.41 14.12 10.70
C GLN A 158 -17.59 14.44 11.63
N LYS A 159 -17.93 13.54 12.57
CA LYS A 159 -18.97 13.79 13.59
C LYS A 159 -18.49 14.69 14.72
N ARG A 160 -17.26 14.48 15.22
CA ARG A 160 -16.68 15.28 16.30
C ARG A 160 -16.71 16.76 15.96
N PHE A 161 -16.10 17.14 14.87
CA PHE A 161 -16.00 18.54 14.47
C PHE A 161 -17.33 19.20 14.11
N LYS A 162 -18.32 18.41 13.69
CA LYS A 162 -19.67 18.93 13.48
C LYS A 162 -20.36 19.33 14.80
N ASN A 163 -20.06 18.63 15.90
CA ASN A 163 -20.63 18.93 17.20
C ASN A 163 -19.95 20.15 17.85
N GLU A 164 -18.63 20.27 17.70
CA GLU A 164 -17.89 21.46 18.17
C GLU A 164 -18.35 22.75 17.48
N SER A 165 -18.62 22.70 16.15
CA SER A 165 -19.14 23.86 15.39
C SER A 165 -20.60 24.24 15.71
N ARG A 166 -21.33 23.44 16.50
CA ARG A 166 -22.71 23.72 16.92
C ARG A 166 -22.82 24.33 18.31
N HIS A 167 -21.69 24.36 19.05
CA HIS A 167 -21.63 24.89 20.41
C HIS A 167 -20.87 26.21 20.49
N ILE A 168 -20.54 26.79 19.34
CA ILE A 168 -20.04 28.15 19.14
C ILE A 168 -21.13 28.99 18.47
#